data_24b89dcff2be2c4c95402aa2547f5265
#
_entry.id   24b89dcff2be2c4c95402aa2547f5265
#
_cell.length_a   1.000
_cell.length_b   1.000
_cell.length_c   1.000
_cell.angle_alpha   90.00
_cell.angle_beta   90.00
_cell.angle_gamma   90.00
#
_symmetry.space_group_name_H-M   'P 1'
#
loop_
_entity.id
_entity.type
_entity.pdbx_description
1 polymer ?
#
loop_
_entity_poly.entity_id
_entity_poly.type
_entity_poly.pdbx_seq_one_letter_code
_entity_poly.pdbx_strand_id
1 'polypeptide(L)'
;MPSVAAREAAKPKLQGRVEVDDAYLGGQRSGGKRGRGAAGKTPFVAAVETTPERKPRRLRLTVVKGFRKKEIETLAKRDFAAGSNVVSDGLSCWTAVERAGCSHFPMVTGSGSQAAKWAPFQWVNTALGNIKTALVGTYHHVSAKHAQRYLASFAWRFNRRYQLDTLTERLAYACARTVPHPYRVIIAG
;
A
#
# COMPACT_ATOMS: atom_id res chain seq x y z
N MET A 1 8.21 9.95 9.48
CA MET A 1 9.24 9.02 9.95
C MET A 1 10.03 8.45 8.77
N PRO A 2 11.10 9.11 8.33
CA PRO A 2 11.88 8.65 7.17
C PRO A 2 12.50 7.27 7.39
N SER A 3 12.94 6.98 8.62
CA SER A 3 13.52 5.69 8.99
C SER A 3 12.56 4.51 8.84
N VAL A 4 11.29 4.70 9.18
CA VAL A 4 10.27 3.65 9.02
C VAL A 4 10.02 3.38 7.53
N ALA A 5 9.92 4.43 6.72
CA ALA A 5 9.73 4.29 5.27
C ALA A 5 10.89 3.55 4.60
N ALA A 6 12.14 3.91 4.94
CA ALA A 6 13.33 3.25 4.41
C ALA A 6 13.40 1.76 4.82
N ARG A 7 13.07 1.46 6.09
CA ARG A 7 13.06 0.07 6.60
C ARG A 7 11.96 -0.78 5.96
N GLU A 8 10.77 -0.23 5.73
CA GLU A 8 9.71 -0.96 5.04
C GLU A 8 10.05 -1.16 3.55
N ALA A 9 10.69 -0.17 2.90
CA ALA A 9 11.14 -0.30 1.51
C ALA A 9 12.26 -1.34 1.34
N ALA A 10 13.15 -1.47 2.32
CA ALA A 10 14.27 -2.43 2.31
C ALA A 10 13.84 -3.89 2.59
N LYS A 11 12.59 -4.14 2.96
CA LYS A 11 12.10 -5.52 3.17
C LYS A 11 12.12 -6.33 1.88
N PRO A 12 12.29 -7.67 1.98
CA PRO A 12 12.21 -8.57 0.84
C PRO A 12 10.94 -8.35 0.02
N LYS A 13 10.99 -8.61 -1.26
CA LYS A 13 9.84 -8.57 -2.16
C LYS A 13 8.71 -9.45 -1.65
N LEU A 14 7.47 -9.09 -1.95
CA LEU A 14 6.31 -9.93 -1.70
C LEU A 14 6.35 -11.15 -2.62
N GLN A 15 5.96 -12.31 -2.12
CA GLN A 15 6.04 -13.58 -2.84
C GLN A 15 4.79 -14.43 -2.66
N GLY A 16 4.64 -15.46 -3.47
CA GLY A 16 3.49 -16.34 -3.44
C GLY A 16 2.23 -15.60 -3.93
N ARG A 17 1.12 -15.72 -3.21
CA ARG A 17 -0.12 -15.03 -3.57
C ARG A 17 -0.14 -13.61 -3.00
N VAL A 18 -0.36 -12.63 -3.88
CA VAL A 18 -0.39 -11.20 -3.56
C VAL A 18 -1.70 -10.58 -4.02
N GLU A 19 -2.52 -10.13 -3.07
CA GLU A 19 -3.72 -9.33 -3.36
C GLU A 19 -3.30 -7.89 -3.61
N VAL A 20 -3.76 -7.28 -4.70
CA VAL A 20 -3.44 -5.89 -5.03
C VAL A 20 -4.70 -5.08 -5.33
N ASP A 21 -4.69 -3.82 -4.92
CA ASP A 21 -5.74 -2.86 -5.24
C ASP A 21 -5.17 -1.45 -5.34
N ASP A 22 -5.84 -0.61 -6.12
CA ASP A 22 -5.50 0.79 -6.30
C ASP A 22 -6.37 1.69 -5.41
N ALA A 23 -5.76 2.72 -4.86
CA ALA A 23 -6.46 3.67 -4.02
C ALA A 23 -5.87 5.09 -4.11
N TYR A 24 -6.60 6.04 -3.55
CA TYR A 24 -6.18 7.43 -3.47
C TYR A 24 -6.17 7.92 -2.03
N LEU A 25 -5.08 8.61 -1.65
CA LEU A 25 -5.03 9.46 -0.48
C LEU A 25 -5.60 10.84 -0.84
N GLY A 26 -6.37 11.39 0.05
CA GLY A 26 -7.05 12.68 -0.11
C GLY A 26 -8.53 12.55 0.23
N GLY A 27 -9.05 13.47 1.05
CA GLY A 27 -10.43 13.46 1.52
C GLY A 27 -11.46 13.54 0.39
N GLN A 28 -12.72 13.32 0.75
CA GLN A 28 -13.85 13.52 -0.15
C GLN A 28 -13.93 15.02 -0.49
N ARG A 29 -13.85 15.36 -1.76
CA ARG A 29 -14.07 16.74 -2.24
C ARG A 29 -15.46 16.82 -2.85
N SER A 30 -16.24 17.81 -2.43
CA SER A 30 -17.50 18.16 -3.05
C SER A 30 -17.22 18.90 -4.37
N GLY A 31 -17.85 18.46 -5.46
CA GLY A 31 -17.67 19.05 -6.80
C GLY A 31 -16.47 18.49 -7.57
N GLY A 32 -16.48 18.61 -8.87
CA GLY A 32 -15.45 18.11 -9.79
C GLY A 32 -15.79 16.80 -10.48
N LYS A 33 -14.98 16.40 -11.48
CA LYS A 33 -15.16 15.14 -12.21
C LYS A 33 -15.00 13.95 -11.27
N ARG A 34 -16.00 13.09 -11.21
CA ARG A 34 -15.94 11.78 -10.53
C ARG A 34 -15.07 10.85 -11.36
N GLY A 35 -14.23 10.05 -10.69
CA GLY A 35 -13.44 8.99 -11.34
C GLY A 35 -11.97 8.99 -10.98
N ARG A 36 -11.24 8.07 -11.60
CA ARG A 36 -9.77 7.93 -11.47
C ARG A 36 -9.10 9.19 -12.06
N GLY A 37 -8.20 9.83 -11.29
CA GLY A 37 -7.51 11.04 -11.72
C GLY A 37 -8.06 12.34 -11.15
N ALA A 38 -8.86 12.29 -10.09
CA ALA A 38 -9.34 13.50 -9.40
C ALA A 38 -8.16 14.35 -8.93
N ALA A 39 -8.15 15.62 -9.32
CA ALA A 39 -7.08 16.56 -9.01
C ALA A 39 -6.82 16.67 -7.50
N GLY A 40 -5.55 16.69 -7.12
CA GLY A 40 -5.13 16.84 -5.72
C GLY A 40 -5.24 15.57 -4.86
N LYS A 41 -5.48 14.40 -5.45
CA LYS A 41 -5.41 13.10 -4.77
C LYS A 41 -4.10 12.40 -5.09
N THR A 42 -3.48 11.76 -4.10
CA THR A 42 -2.26 10.99 -4.27
C THR A 42 -2.59 9.53 -4.52
N PRO A 43 -2.32 8.99 -5.73
CA PRO A 43 -2.56 7.59 -6.02
C PRO A 43 -1.53 6.69 -5.33
N PHE A 44 -1.98 5.56 -4.83
CA PHE A 44 -1.10 4.53 -4.27
C PHE A 44 -1.64 3.13 -4.53
N VAL A 45 -0.74 2.17 -4.48
CA VAL A 45 -1.04 0.74 -4.56
C VAL A 45 -0.94 0.13 -3.18
N ALA A 46 -1.93 -0.66 -2.81
CA ALA A 46 -1.89 -1.57 -1.68
C ALA A 46 -1.64 -2.99 -2.19
N ALA A 47 -0.68 -3.70 -1.58
CA ALA A 47 -0.36 -5.08 -1.91
C ALA A 47 -0.20 -5.89 -0.63
N VAL A 48 -0.97 -6.98 -0.50
CA VAL A 48 -0.96 -7.88 0.65
C VAL A 48 -0.52 -9.26 0.22
N GLU A 49 0.63 -9.69 0.71
CA GLU A 49 1.07 -11.08 0.60
C GLU A 49 0.24 -11.95 1.54
N THR A 50 -0.24 -13.09 1.04
CA THR A 50 -1.00 -14.06 1.83
C THR A 50 -0.28 -15.40 1.88
N THR A 51 -0.54 -16.16 2.97
CA THR A 51 -0.11 -17.57 3.06
C THR A 51 -0.96 -18.46 2.13
N PRO A 52 -0.59 -19.74 1.92
CA PRO A 52 -1.42 -20.70 1.20
C PRO A 52 -2.85 -20.82 1.78
N GLU A 53 -2.99 -20.69 3.10
CA GLU A 53 -4.28 -20.71 3.84
C GLU A 53 -5.00 -19.35 3.76
N ARG A 54 -4.54 -18.46 2.87
CA ARG A 54 -5.10 -17.12 2.65
C ARG A 54 -5.08 -16.21 3.89
N LYS A 55 -4.13 -16.37 4.81
CA LYS A 55 -3.92 -15.45 5.94
C LYS A 55 -2.98 -14.32 5.51
N PRO A 56 -3.19 -13.08 5.96
CA PRO A 56 -2.34 -11.95 5.58
C PRO A 56 -0.97 -12.09 6.23
N ARG A 57 0.07 -11.95 5.45
CA ARG A 57 1.46 -12.06 5.91
C ARG A 57 2.14 -10.69 5.97
N ARG A 58 2.28 -10.04 4.83
CA ARG A 58 2.94 -8.74 4.70
C ARG A 58 2.12 -7.77 3.86
N LEU A 59 2.15 -6.51 4.25
CA LEU A 59 1.54 -5.41 3.52
C LEU A 59 2.64 -4.50 2.97
N ARG A 60 2.49 -4.07 1.73
CA ARG A 60 3.28 -3.01 1.11
C ARG A 60 2.35 -1.95 0.55
N LEU A 61 2.68 -0.70 0.82
CA LEU A 61 1.91 0.46 0.39
C LEU A 61 2.84 1.41 -0.35
N THR A 62 2.55 1.69 -1.60
CA THR A 62 3.46 2.41 -2.49
C THR A 62 2.73 3.52 -3.21
N VAL A 63 3.19 4.76 -3.02
CA VAL A 63 2.75 5.91 -3.82
C VAL A 63 3.23 5.70 -5.26
N VAL A 64 2.34 5.94 -6.22
CA VAL A 64 2.60 5.88 -7.66
C VAL A 64 2.22 7.21 -8.30
N LYS A 65 2.73 7.49 -9.50
CA LYS A 65 2.33 8.69 -10.25
C LYS A 65 0.94 8.55 -10.91
N GLY A 66 0.47 7.33 -11.03
CA GLY A 66 -0.83 6.98 -11.61
C GLY A 66 -0.92 5.50 -11.92
N PHE A 67 -2.09 5.04 -12.32
CA PHE A 67 -2.34 3.62 -12.64
C PHE A 67 -2.13 3.36 -14.14
N ARG A 68 -0.88 3.48 -14.58
CA ARG A 68 -0.45 3.19 -15.96
C ARG A 68 0.39 1.93 -15.98
N LYS A 69 0.37 1.18 -17.08
CA LYS A 69 1.14 -0.07 -17.23
C LYS A 69 2.63 0.10 -16.87
N LYS A 70 3.28 1.19 -17.32
CA LYS A 70 4.69 1.48 -17.02
C LYS A 70 4.95 1.65 -15.52
N GLU A 71 4.06 2.35 -14.81
CA GLU A 71 4.17 2.56 -13.35
C GLU A 71 3.99 1.25 -12.59
N ILE A 72 3.01 0.43 -13.00
CA ILE A 72 2.74 -0.88 -12.38
C ILE A 72 3.87 -1.87 -12.68
N GLU A 73 4.43 -1.86 -13.88
CA GLU A 73 5.61 -2.68 -14.21
C GLU A 73 6.81 -2.32 -13.32
N THR A 74 7.10 -1.03 -13.17
CA THR A 74 8.19 -0.54 -12.31
C THR A 74 7.97 -0.94 -10.84
N LEU A 75 6.73 -0.78 -10.35
CA LEU A 75 6.34 -1.20 -9.02
C LEU A 75 6.50 -2.72 -8.85
N ALA A 76 6.00 -3.51 -9.78
CA ALA A 76 6.06 -4.96 -9.70
C ALA A 76 7.50 -5.48 -9.69
N LYS A 77 8.37 -4.96 -10.55
CA LYS A 77 9.81 -5.30 -10.57
C LYS A 77 10.51 -5.00 -9.25
N ARG A 78 10.09 -3.95 -8.54
CA ARG A 78 10.66 -3.57 -7.25
C ARG A 78 10.07 -4.36 -6.10
N ASP A 79 8.75 -4.56 -6.08
CA ASP A 79 7.99 -4.98 -4.90
C ASP A 79 7.59 -6.45 -4.90
N PHE A 80 7.53 -7.12 -6.06
CA PHE A 80 7.08 -8.51 -6.18
C PHE A 80 8.24 -9.43 -6.64
N ALA A 81 8.31 -10.61 -6.04
CA ALA A 81 9.23 -11.65 -6.49
C ALA A 81 8.71 -12.28 -7.79
N ALA A 82 9.61 -12.66 -8.68
CA ALA A 82 9.25 -13.44 -9.85
C ALA A 82 8.55 -14.75 -9.44
N GLY A 83 7.56 -15.19 -10.22
CA GLY A 83 6.72 -16.35 -9.90
C GLY A 83 5.59 -16.06 -8.90
N SER A 84 5.42 -14.81 -8.45
CA SER A 84 4.28 -14.45 -7.60
C SER A 84 2.96 -14.45 -8.38
N ASN A 85 1.89 -14.87 -7.71
CA ASN A 85 0.51 -14.88 -8.22
C ASN A 85 -0.18 -13.58 -7.78
N VAL A 86 -0.31 -12.62 -8.68
CA VAL A 86 -0.92 -11.31 -8.41
C VAL A 86 -2.41 -11.35 -8.73
N VAL A 87 -3.24 -11.14 -7.72
CA VAL A 87 -4.70 -11.10 -7.83
C VAL A 87 -5.15 -9.65 -7.77
N SER A 88 -5.89 -9.18 -8.79
CA SER A 88 -6.38 -7.79 -8.90
C SER A 88 -7.85 -7.71 -9.33
N ASP A 89 -8.45 -6.52 -9.21
CA ASP A 89 -9.82 -6.21 -9.66
C ASP A 89 -10.02 -6.25 -11.19
N GLY A 90 -8.97 -6.56 -11.95
CA GLY A 90 -9.04 -6.61 -13.41
C GLY A 90 -8.80 -5.27 -14.11
N LEU A 91 -8.37 -4.22 -13.40
CA LEU A 91 -7.95 -2.99 -14.05
C LEU A 91 -6.79 -3.28 -15.04
N SER A 92 -6.91 -2.78 -16.26
CA SER A 92 -6.00 -3.11 -17.39
C SER A 92 -4.52 -2.82 -17.14
N CYS A 93 -4.17 -1.93 -16.23
CA CYS A 93 -2.78 -1.66 -15.90
C CYS A 93 -2.10 -2.84 -15.16
N TRP A 94 -2.86 -3.70 -14.48
CA TRP A 94 -2.32 -4.85 -13.74
C TRP A 94 -1.72 -5.94 -14.64
N THR A 95 -2.11 -6.00 -15.92
CA THR A 95 -1.45 -6.93 -16.87
C THR A 95 0.05 -6.69 -16.97
N ALA A 96 0.54 -5.51 -16.58
CA ALA A 96 1.96 -5.19 -16.62
C ALA A 96 2.81 -5.93 -15.57
N VAL A 97 2.20 -6.59 -14.57
CA VAL A 97 2.94 -7.41 -13.59
C VAL A 97 3.57 -8.64 -14.24
N GLU A 98 3.02 -9.12 -15.36
CA GLU A 98 3.57 -10.23 -16.14
C GLU A 98 4.96 -9.91 -16.69
N ARG A 99 5.24 -8.63 -17.02
CA ARG A 99 6.56 -8.17 -17.45
C ARG A 99 7.61 -8.15 -16.33
N ALA A 100 7.14 -8.31 -15.09
CA ALA A 100 8.00 -8.50 -13.92
C ALA A 100 8.19 -9.98 -13.54
N GLY A 101 7.71 -10.91 -14.39
CA GLY A 101 7.79 -12.34 -14.15
C GLY A 101 6.75 -12.88 -13.17
N CYS A 102 5.65 -12.14 -12.93
CA CYS A 102 4.53 -12.58 -12.10
C CYS A 102 3.40 -13.15 -12.96
N SER A 103 2.57 -14.03 -12.39
CA SER A 103 1.31 -14.45 -13.00
C SER A 103 0.19 -13.51 -12.58
N HIS A 104 -0.68 -13.08 -13.51
CA HIS A 104 -1.79 -12.19 -13.23
C HIS A 104 -3.13 -12.93 -13.23
N PHE A 105 -3.88 -12.77 -12.16
CA PHE A 105 -5.22 -13.34 -11.97
C PHE A 105 -6.24 -12.21 -11.77
N PRO A 106 -6.81 -11.67 -12.86
CA PRO A 106 -7.86 -10.66 -12.77
C PRO A 106 -9.15 -11.29 -12.26
N MET A 107 -9.73 -10.70 -11.24
CA MET A 107 -11.03 -11.10 -10.69
C MET A 107 -11.99 -9.92 -10.79
N VAL A 108 -12.78 -9.88 -11.85
CA VAL A 108 -13.79 -8.85 -12.03
C VAL A 108 -14.94 -9.13 -11.06
N THR A 109 -14.96 -8.40 -9.96
CA THR A 109 -16.08 -8.41 -9.02
C THR A 109 -17.09 -7.36 -9.47
N GLY A 110 -18.39 -7.72 -9.46
CA GLY A 110 -19.44 -6.74 -9.71
C GLY A 110 -19.35 -5.54 -8.75
N SER A 111 -20.00 -4.42 -9.07
CA SER A 111 -20.03 -3.23 -8.21
C SER A 111 -20.96 -3.46 -7.00
N GLY A 112 -20.55 -2.98 -5.81
CA GLY A 112 -21.40 -2.94 -4.62
C GLY A 112 -20.71 -3.40 -3.33
N SER A 113 -21.42 -3.31 -2.21
CA SER A 113 -20.92 -3.67 -0.87
C SER A 113 -20.57 -5.17 -0.73
N GLN A 114 -21.14 -6.04 -1.56
CA GLN A 114 -20.82 -7.46 -1.59
C GLN A 114 -19.45 -7.75 -2.22
N ALA A 115 -19.03 -6.97 -3.22
CA ALA A 115 -17.71 -7.11 -3.84
C ALA A 115 -16.56 -6.92 -2.82
N ALA A 116 -16.75 -6.03 -1.84
CA ALA A 116 -15.76 -5.78 -0.78
C ALA A 116 -15.58 -6.96 0.19
N LYS A 117 -16.55 -7.86 0.28
CA LYS A 117 -16.52 -9.06 1.14
C LYS A 117 -16.01 -10.30 0.42
N TRP A 118 -15.69 -10.20 -0.85
CA TRP A 118 -15.23 -11.35 -1.64
C TRP A 118 -13.88 -11.84 -1.13
N ALA A 119 -13.81 -13.11 -0.82
CA ALA A 119 -12.64 -13.78 -0.27
C ALA A 119 -11.30 -13.51 -1.02
N PRO A 120 -11.28 -13.32 -2.37
CA PRO A 120 -10.05 -13.04 -3.10
C PRO A 120 -9.36 -11.72 -2.75
N PHE A 121 -10.10 -10.70 -2.24
CA PHE A 121 -9.59 -9.36 -1.93
C PHE A 121 -9.78 -8.97 -0.47
N GLN A 122 -10.07 -9.92 0.39
CA GLN A 122 -10.42 -9.66 1.79
C GLN A 122 -9.35 -8.81 2.50
N TRP A 123 -8.09 -9.12 2.31
CA TRP A 123 -7.03 -8.52 3.10
C TRP A 123 -6.59 -7.17 2.58
N VAL A 124 -6.53 -6.99 1.26
CA VAL A 124 -6.25 -5.67 0.69
C VAL A 124 -7.39 -4.70 0.98
N ASN A 125 -8.64 -5.14 0.92
CA ASN A 125 -9.81 -4.33 1.28
C ASN A 125 -9.82 -3.97 2.76
N THR A 126 -9.50 -4.93 3.65
CA THR A 126 -9.35 -4.67 5.10
C THR A 126 -8.26 -3.64 5.36
N ALA A 127 -7.09 -3.78 4.73
CA ALA A 127 -6.00 -2.83 4.87
C ALA A 127 -6.41 -1.42 4.40
N LEU A 128 -7.07 -1.30 3.24
CA LEU A 128 -7.56 -0.02 2.71
C LEU A 128 -8.65 0.59 3.60
N GLY A 129 -9.55 -0.23 4.15
CA GLY A 129 -10.56 0.21 5.11
C GLY A 129 -9.93 0.83 6.37
N ASN A 130 -8.96 0.13 6.96
CA ASN A 130 -8.23 0.60 8.14
C ASN A 130 -7.46 1.90 7.87
N ILE A 131 -6.83 2.03 6.68
CA ILE A 131 -6.15 3.27 6.27
C ILE A 131 -7.15 4.42 6.18
N LYS A 132 -8.32 4.22 5.55
CA LYS A 132 -9.37 5.24 5.43
C LYS A 132 -9.86 5.68 6.81
N THR A 133 -10.14 4.75 7.71
CA THR A 133 -10.60 5.05 9.07
C THR A 133 -9.56 5.87 9.84
N ALA A 134 -8.28 5.48 9.78
CA ALA A 134 -7.22 6.21 10.46
C ALA A 134 -6.97 7.61 9.85
N LEU A 135 -7.13 7.76 8.53
CA LEU A 135 -7.03 9.07 7.88
C LEU A 135 -8.13 10.01 8.33
N VAL A 136 -9.36 9.53 8.45
CA VAL A 136 -10.50 10.35 8.91
C VAL A 136 -10.38 10.65 10.39
N GLY A 137 -10.06 9.65 11.23
CA GLY A 137 -10.11 9.77 12.69
C GLY A 137 -8.85 10.37 13.33
N THR A 138 -7.67 10.20 12.72
CA THR A 138 -6.39 10.57 13.35
C THR A 138 -5.64 11.66 12.60
N TYR A 139 -5.55 11.56 11.29
CA TYR A 139 -4.68 12.45 10.51
C TYR A 139 -5.43 13.58 9.81
N HIS A 140 -6.76 13.45 9.61
CA HIS A 140 -7.65 14.38 8.93
C HIS A 140 -7.21 14.79 7.53
N HIS A 141 -5.92 15.10 7.33
CA HIS A 141 -5.32 15.43 6.04
C HIS A 141 -3.89 14.92 5.94
N VAL A 142 -3.53 14.39 4.76
CA VAL A 142 -2.18 13.97 4.42
C VAL A 142 -1.78 14.63 3.09
N SER A 143 -0.73 15.46 3.13
CA SER A 143 -0.20 16.06 1.90
C SER A 143 0.49 15.02 1.02
N ALA A 144 0.43 15.22 -0.29
CA ALA A 144 1.09 14.33 -1.26
C ALA A 144 2.59 14.13 -0.96
N LYS A 145 3.27 15.19 -0.53
CA LYS A 145 4.68 15.23 -0.13
C LYS A 145 5.04 14.19 0.93
N HIS A 146 4.15 13.97 1.90
CA HIS A 146 4.38 13.08 3.03
C HIS A 146 3.63 11.74 2.91
N ALA A 147 2.87 11.54 1.85
CA ALA A 147 2.00 10.38 1.65
C ALA A 147 2.73 9.04 1.87
N GLN A 148 3.91 8.87 1.27
CA GLN A 148 4.69 7.64 1.42
C GLN A 148 5.12 7.38 2.88
N ARG A 149 5.41 8.42 3.65
CA ARG A 149 5.79 8.29 5.07
C ARG A 149 4.63 7.81 5.93
N TYR A 150 3.43 8.33 5.69
CA TYR A 150 2.21 7.89 6.37
C TYR A 150 1.85 6.45 6.00
N LEU A 151 1.87 6.13 4.71
CA LEU A 151 1.63 4.76 4.23
C LEU A 151 2.63 3.76 4.82
N ALA A 152 3.91 4.13 4.90
CA ALA A 152 4.92 3.28 5.52
C ALA A 152 4.65 3.03 7.02
N SER A 153 4.11 4.00 7.74
CA SER A 153 3.70 3.85 9.14
C SER A 153 2.55 2.83 9.29
N PHE A 154 1.59 2.81 8.36
CA PHE A 154 0.54 1.78 8.33
C PHE A 154 1.10 0.40 8.02
N ALA A 155 1.93 0.29 6.99
CA ALA A 155 2.58 -0.97 6.62
C ALA A 155 3.43 -1.50 7.77
N TRP A 156 4.17 -0.64 8.47
CA TRP A 156 5.01 -1.01 9.61
C TRP A 156 4.20 -1.63 10.75
N ARG A 157 3.08 -1.03 11.12
CA ARG A 157 2.15 -1.54 12.15
C ARG A 157 1.49 -2.85 11.72
N PHE A 158 0.97 -2.90 10.50
CA PHE A 158 0.36 -4.10 9.96
C PHE A 158 1.34 -5.28 9.95
N ASN A 159 2.56 -5.06 9.52
CA ASN A 159 3.59 -6.08 9.40
C ASN A 159 4.10 -6.61 10.76
N ARG A 160 3.67 -5.99 11.86
CA ARG A 160 4.01 -6.37 13.26
C ARG A 160 2.79 -6.63 14.14
N ARG A 161 1.61 -6.76 13.54
CA ARG A 161 0.35 -6.89 14.26
C ARG A 161 0.26 -8.11 15.19
N TYR A 162 1.11 -9.11 15.00
CA TYR A 162 1.20 -10.28 15.87
C TYR A 162 2.29 -10.17 16.94
N GLN A 163 2.93 -9.01 17.08
CA GLN A 163 4.03 -8.73 18.02
C GLN A 163 3.83 -7.31 18.59
N LEU A 164 2.64 -7.05 19.09
CA LEU A 164 2.26 -5.72 19.60
C LEU A 164 2.97 -5.37 20.91
N ASP A 165 3.26 -6.37 21.72
CA ASP A 165 4.02 -6.29 22.97
C ASP A 165 5.42 -5.69 22.78
N THR A 166 6.10 -6.05 21.71
CA THR A 166 7.47 -5.56 21.40
C THR A 166 7.49 -4.30 20.53
N LEU A 167 6.36 -3.74 20.22
CA LEU A 167 6.24 -2.66 19.21
C LEU A 167 6.94 -1.37 19.65
N THR A 168 6.80 -1.01 20.92
CA THR A 168 7.43 0.17 21.52
C THR A 168 8.96 0.04 21.57
N GLU A 169 9.47 -1.09 22.01
CA GLU A 169 10.92 -1.36 22.06
C GLU A 169 11.54 -1.32 20.67
N ARG A 170 10.89 -1.96 19.69
CA ARG A 170 11.33 -1.94 18.29
C ARG A 170 11.31 -0.54 17.69
N LEU A 171 10.33 0.28 18.05
CA LEU A 171 10.29 1.67 17.61
C LEU A 171 11.40 2.48 18.26
N ALA A 172 11.61 2.37 19.57
CA ALA A 172 12.68 3.02 20.30
C ALA A 172 14.06 2.63 19.74
N TYR A 173 14.30 1.34 19.53
CA TYR A 173 15.52 0.85 18.88
C TYR A 173 15.72 1.43 17.47
N ALA A 174 14.66 1.48 16.67
CA ALA A 174 14.72 2.06 15.33
C ALA A 174 15.04 3.55 15.38
N CYS A 175 14.46 4.30 16.32
CA CYS A 175 14.74 5.73 16.51
C CYS A 175 16.17 5.97 16.95
N ALA A 176 16.69 5.21 17.93
CA ALA A 176 18.06 5.33 18.44
C ALA A 176 19.14 5.09 17.36
N ARG A 177 18.83 4.22 16.38
CA ARG A 177 19.75 3.88 15.27
C ARG A 177 19.50 4.66 13.99
N THR A 178 18.67 5.67 14.03
CA THR A 178 18.37 6.49 12.86
C THR A 178 19.09 7.83 12.97
N VAL A 179 19.78 8.21 11.92
CA VAL A 179 20.39 9.53 11.82
C VAL A 179 19.31 10.59 12.02
N PRO A 180 19.55 11.59 12.89
CA PRO A 180 18.61 12.68 13.10
C PRO A 180 18.23 13.36 11.78
N HIS A 181 16.93 13.58 11.58
CA HIS A 181 16.45 14.36 10.44
C HIS A 181 16.10 15.77 10.93
N PRO A 182 16.95 16.77 10.64
CA PRO A 182 16.66 18.15 11.04
C PRO A 182 15.32 18.61 10.47
N TYR A 183 14.60 19.42 11.24
CA TYR A 183 13.29 19.95 10.83
C TYR A 183 13.32 20.53 9.41
N ARG A 184 14.40 21.26 9.06
CA ARG A 184 14.61 21.82 7.70
C ARG A 184 14.53 20.76 6.59
N VAL A 185 15.07 19.56 6.82
CA VAL A 185 15.02 18.44 5.86
C VAL A 185 13.60 17.84 5.78
N ILE A 186 12.86 17.87 6.88
CA ILE A 186 11.47 17.37 6.93
C ILE A 186 10.55 18.30 6.13
N ILE A 187 10.72 19.62 6.25
CA ILE A 187 9.87 20.59 5.56
C ILE A 187 10.28 20.85 4.11
N ALA A 188 11.55 20.66 3.75
CA ALA A 188 12.07 20.90 2.39
C ALA A 188 11.79 19.73 1.42
N GLY A 189 11.58 18.51 1.90
CA GLY A 189 11.45 17.27 1.11
C GLY A 189 10.11 17.05 0.42
#